data_43a688b66c19d1cf54f4f499c4767a0e
#
_entry.id   43a688b66c19d1cf54f4f499c4767a0e
#
_cell.length_a   1.000
_cell.length_b   1.000
_cell.length_c   1.000
_cell.angle_alpha   90.00
_cell.angle_beta   90.00
_cell.angle_gamma   90.00
#
_symmetry.space_group_name_H-M   'P 1'
#
loop_
_entity.id
_entity.type
_entity.pdbx_description
1 polymer ?
#
loop_
_entity_poly.entity_id
_entity_poly.type
_entity_poly.pdbx_seq_one_letter_code
_entity_poly.pdbx_strand_id
1 'polypeptide(L)' 'MPDGTGLNKVSPKFPDRVIDVGIAEQHAVTLAAGMALEGTKPICAIYSTFLQRAFDQVVHDVCLMDIPVAF' A
#
# COMPACT_ATOMS: atom_id res chain seq x y z
N MET A 1 -3.78 -4.05 7.61
CA MET A 1 -3.80 -4.74 8.93
C MET A 1 -2.58 -4.32 9.76
N PRO A 2 -2.65 -3.20 10.46
CA PRO A 2 -1.48 -2.66 11.18
C PRO A 2 -0.93 -3.60 12.25
N ASP A 3 -1.79 -4.32 12.96
CA ASP A 3 -1.36 -5.22 14.03
C ASP A 3 -0.53 -6.39 13.49
N GLY A 4 -0.96 -6.96 12.37
CA GLY A 4 -0.28 -8.10 11.78
C GLY A 4 1.05 -7.74 11.12
N THR A 5 1.17 -6.52 10.58
CA THR A 5 2.38 -6.05 9.89
C THR A 5 3.35 -5.32 10.81
N GLY A 6 2.98 -5.10 12.08
CA GLY A 6 3.82 -4.39 13.03
C GLY A 6 3.73 -2.87 12.95
N LEU A 7 2.91 -2.33 12.08
CA LEU A 7 2.75 -0.88 11.93
C LEU A 7 2.06 -0.24 13.14
N ASN A 8 1.39 -1.04 13.98
CA ASN A 8 0.82 -0.55 15.21
C ASN A 8 1.85 0.07 16.15
N LYS A 9 3.14 -0.26 15.99
CA LYS A 9 4.23 0.33 16.77
C LYS A 9 4.68 1.67 16.21
N VAL A 10 4.46 1.90 14.93
CA VAL A 10 4.91 3.11 14.22
C VAL A 10 3.78 4.13 14.13
N SER A 11 2.54 3.69 13.98
CA SER A 11 1.39 4.56 13.78
C SER A 11 1.22 5.64 14.85
N PRO A 12 1.41 5.36 16.16
CA PRO A 12 1.30 6.40 17.18
C PRO A 12 2.36 7.48 17.05
N LYS A 13 3.53 7.19 16.46
CA LYS A 13 4.64 8.14 16.29
C LYS A 13 4.45 9.01 15.05
N PHE A 14 3.82 8.46 14.00
CA PHE A 14 3.64 9.14 12.72
C PHE A 14 2.22 8.96 12.21
N PRO A 15 1.21 9.48 12.93
CA PRO A 15 -0.20 9.20 12.61
C PRO A 15 -0.60 9.69 11.21
N ASP A 16 0.02 10.76 10.72
CA ASP A 16 -0.30 11.32 9.41
C ASP A 16 0.33 10.55 8.24
N ARG A 17 1.22 9.61 8.55
CA ARG A 17 1.97 8.86 7.53
C ARG A 17 1.55 7.41 7.43
N VAL A 18 0.72 6.94 8.33
CA VAL A 18 0.21 5.56 8.32
C VAL A 18 -1.28 5.60 8.04
N ILE A 19 -1.67 4.98 6.95
CA ILE A 19 -3.06 4.94 6.49
C ILE A 19 -3.55 3.50 6.58
N ASP A 20 -4.56 3.26 7.41
CA ASP A 20 -5.19 1.95 7.53
C ASP A 20 -6.39 1.91 6.60
N VAL A 21 -6.29 1.11 5.53
CA VAL A 21 -7.37 0.94 4.56
C VAL A 21 -8.29 -0.24 4.90
N GLY A 22 -8.07 -0.86 6.06
CA GLY A 22 -8.80 -2.06 6.45
C GLY A 22 -8.31 -3.27 5.65
N ILE A 23 -9.21 -4.22 5.42
CA ILE A 23 -8.91 -5.41 4.61
C ILE A 23 -9.36 -5.13 3.17
N ALA A 24 -8.58 -4.31 2.46
CA ALA A 24 -8.89 -3.84 1.12
C ALA A 24 -7.61 -3.69 0.29
N GLU A 25 -6.98 -4.82 -0.05
CA GLU A 25 -5.69 -4.85 -0.74
C GLU A 25 -5.75 -4.15 -2.09
N GLN A 26 -6.83 -4.35 -2.85
CA GLN A 26 -7.00 -3.71 -4.15
C GLN A 26 -7.02 -2.19 -4.02
N HIS A 27 -7.76 -1.67 -3.04
CA HIS A 27 -7.80 -0.24 -2.79
C HIS A 27 -6.44 0.29 -2.35
N ALA A 28 -5.73 -0.45 -1.49
CA ALA A 28 -4.41 -0.05 -1.00
C ALA A 28 -3.43 0.15 -2.15
N VAL A 29 -3.37 -0.78 -3.09
CA VAL A 29 -2.45 -0.70 -4.23
C VAL A 29 -2.80 0.46 -5.14
N THR A 30 -4.08 0.63 -5.49
CA THR A 30 -4.50 1.74 -6.35
C THR A 30 -4.28 3.09 -5.67
N LEU A 31 -4.56 3.20 -4.37
CA LEU A 31 -4.29 4.42 -3.61
C LEU A 31 -2.79 4.73 -3.61
N ALA A 32 -1.94 3.74 -3.38
CA ALA A 32 -0.49 3.93 -3.39
C ALA A 32 0.00 4.39 -4.76
N ALA A 33 -0.53 3.82 -5.84
CA ALA A 33 -0.19 4.26 -7.20
C ALA A 33 -0.53 5.72 -7.41
N GLY A 34 -1.73 6.15 -6.98
CA GLY A 34 -2.14 7.55 -7.07
C GLY A 34 -1.24 8.48 -6.26
N MET A 35 -0.87 8.07 -5.04
CA MET A 35 0.03 8.84 -4.19
C MET A 35 1.42 8.98 -4.83
N ALA A 36 1.93 7.93 -5.45
CA ALA A 36 3.23 7.95 -6.11
C ALA A 36 3.24 8.89 -7.32
N LEU A 37 2.12 8.98 -8.04
CA LEU A 37 1.98 9.92 -9.16
C LEU A 37 2.10 11.38 -8.69
N GLU A 38 1.70 11.68 -7.47
CA GLU A 38 1.78 13.02 -6.89
C GLU A 38 3.12 13.28 -6.19
N GLY A 39 4.09 12.40 -6.35
CA GLY A 39 5.44 12.60 -5.81
C GLY A 39 5.67 12.03 -4.42
N THR A 40 4.67 11.40 -3.81
CA THR A 40 4.82 10.70 -2.54
C THR A 40 5.56 9.38 -2.76
N LYS A 41 6.21 8.87 -1.73
CA LYS A 41 6.89 7.57 -1.78
C LYS A 41 6.15 6.58 -0.89
N PRO A 42 5.05 5.97 -1.35
CA PRO A 42 4.24 5.08 -0.53
C PRO A 42 4.89 3.70 -0.38
N ILE A 43 4.58 3.07 0.74
CA ILE A 43 4.94 1.68 1.02
C ILE A 43 3.66 0.94 1.37
N CYS A 44 3.37 -0.13 0.63
CA CYS A 44 2.23 -0.99 0.91
C CYS A 44 2.66 -2.15 1.80
N ALA A 45 2.24 -2.13 3.06
CA ALA A 45 2.52 -3.20 4.00
C ALA A 45 1.38 -4.21 3.97
N ILE A 46 1.51 -5.23 3.14
CA ILE A 46 0.49 -6.25 2.91
C ILE A 46 1.15 -7.63 3.00
N TYR A 47 0.51 -8.59 3.67
CA TYR A 47 0.98 -9.97 3.65
C TYR A 47 1.05 -10.47 2.21
N SER A 48 2.13 -11.16 1.86
CA SER A 48 2.35 -11.63 0.48
C SER A 48 1.22 -12.54 -0.01
N THR A 49 0.67 -13.38 0.88
CA THR A 49 -0.46 -14.25 0.53
C THR A 49 -1.73 -13.46 0.23
N PHE A 50 -1.93 -12.32 0.88
CA PHE A 50 -3.12 -11.50 0.66
C PHE A 50 -2.95 -10.52 -0.48
N LEU A 51 -1.71 -10.18 -0.85
CA LEU A 51 -1.44 -9.30 -1.98
C LEU A 51 -1.96 -9.89 -3.30
N GLN A 52 -2.14 -11.20 -3.36
CA GLN A 52 -2.72 -11.89 -4.52
C GLN A 52 -4.08 -11.29 -4.91
N ARG A 53 -4.86 -10.78 -3.95
CA ARG A 53 -6.15 -10.15 -4.24
C ARG A 53 -6.03 -8.88 -5.06
N ALA A 54 -4.86 -8.26 -5.04
CA ALA A 54 -4.58 -7.03 -5.78
C ALA A 54 -3.69 -7.28 -7.00
N PHE A 55 -3.64 -8.51 -7.51
CA PHE A 55 -2.77 -8.88 -8.63
C PHE A 55 -2.98 -7.95 -9.83
N ASP A 56 -4.23 -7.75 -10.24
CA ASP A 56 -4.53 -6.89 -11.38
C ASP A 56 -4.10 -5.45 -11.14
N GLN A 57 -4.26 -4.94 -9.93
CA GLN A 57 -3.86 -3.58 -9.58
C GLN A 57 -2.35 -3.43 -9.58
N VAL A 58 -1.60 -4.43 -9.11
CA VAL A 58 -0.14 -4.40 -9.18
C VAL A 58 0.33 -4.37 -10.61
N VAL A 59 -0.24 -5.23 -11.47
CA VAL A 59 0.13 -5.30 -12.89
C VAL A 59 -0.23 -4.01 -13.60
N HIS A 60 -1.48 -3.56 -13.50
CA HIS A 60 -1.99 -2.43 -14.28
C HIS A 60 -1.57 -1.09 -13.69
N ASP A 61 -1.85 -0.87 -12.40
CA ASP A 61 -1.72 0.47 -11.80
C ASP A 61 -0.27 0.79 -11.42
N VAL A 62 0.57 -0.21 -11.23
CA VAL A 62 1.95 0.00 -10.80
C VAL A 62 2.94 -0.40 -11.90
N CYS A 63 2.93 -1.66 -12.31
CA CYS A 63 3.96 -2.18 -13.23
C CYS A 63 3.83 -1.63 -14.65
N LEU A 64 2.64 -1.66 -15.25
CA LEU A 64 2.43 -1.14 -16.60
C LEU A 64 2.62 0.36 -16.68
N MET A 65 2.30 1.07 -15.61
CA MET A 65 2.48 2.53 -15.54
C MET A 65 3.87 2.93 -15.08
N ASP A 66 4.70 1.95 -14.70
CA ASP A 66 6.07 2.19 -14.20
C ASP A 66 6.09 3.18 -13.04
N ILE A 67 5.20 2.98 -12.06
CA ILE A 67 5.05 3.88 -10.91
C ILE A 67 5.82 3.31 -9.71
N PRO A 68 6.62 4.14 -9.01
CA PRO A 68 7.46 3.66 -7.90
C PRO A 68 6.64 3.46 -6.61
N VAL A 69 6.20 2.24 -6.38
CA VAL A 69 5.55 1.82 -5.14
C VAL A 69 6.35 0.68 -4.53
N ALA A 70 6.64 0.76 -3.24
CA ALA A 70 7.31 -0.32 -2.50
C ALA A 70 6.28 -1.22 -1.82
N PHE A 71 6.59 -2.49 -1.76
CA PHE A 71 5.74 -3.50 -1.12
C PHE A 71 6.48 -4.25 -0.02
#